data_8069f8b3acafd09c7636d29513fde38e
#
_entry.id   8069f8b3acafd09c7636d29513fde38e
#
_cell.length_a   1.000
_cell.length_b   1.000
_cell.length_c   1.000
_cell.angle_alpha   90.00
_cell.angle_beta   90.00
_cell.angle_gamma   90.00
#
_symmetry.space_group_name_H-M   'P 1'
#
loop_
_entity.id
_entity.type
_entity.pdbx_description
1 polymer ?
#
loop_
_entity_poly.entity_id
_entity_poly.type
_entity_poly.pdbx_seq_one_letter_code
_entity_poly.pdbx_strand_id
1 'polypeptide(L)'
;MQIDVTNGKRFTEYDVLAAVASGEDVLLVRLADGTGVKRIPLSAVKAFINGDLTTLETEDKTSLIAAINEVFGLAGTNAKGINTLKELTKMLGQTGASRANSFIYEHDLGTSFTAEQSADIRAGKFEKVRTGGYWTINGRKYWAAHADYRLHCGDTELTTHHMLVIPDRSFYNGVMNDTNVTTGAYYGSKMKTSGLADALATVKADFGADHILTHRVLLANAVSNGLSSGWAWYDSQIDLMNEHMVYGSYAWGGGSQNGYDVGADKSQLALFQARPDLITNRENWWLRDVRSATYFCHVDDSGAADAWSASNSLGVRPAFLIY
;
A
#
# COMPACT_ATOMS: atom_id res chain seq x y z
N MET A 1 46.72 -41.95 -15.71
CA MET A 1 46.54 -42.36 -14.32
C MET A 1 46.25 -43.85 -14.32
N GLN A 2 47.09 -44.66 -13.74
CA GLN A 2 46.90 -46.11 -13.69
C GLN A 2 46.45 -46.49 -12.28
N ILE A 3 45.24 -47.01 -12.16
CA ILE A 3 44.76 -47.57 -10.91
C ILE A 3 44.96 -49.10 -11.01
N ASP A 4 45.96 -49.62 -10.30
CA ASP A 4 46.13 -51.04 -10.16
C ASP A 4 45.52 -51.50 -8.84
N VAL A 5 44.32 -52.01 -8.96
CA VAL A 5 43.55 -52.51 -7.81
C VAL A 5 44.02 -53.89 -7.33
N THR A 6 44.91 -54.57 -8.11
CA THR A 6 45.38 -55.92 -7.74
C THR A 6 46.52 -55.89 -6.71
N ASN A 7 47.31 -54.85 -6.70
CA ASN A 7 48.49 -54.76 -5.84
C ASN A 7 48.33 -53.86 -4.62
N GLY A 8 47.11 -53.33 -4.43
CA GLY A 8 46.83 -52.41 -3.32
C GLY A 8 47.60 -51.08 -3.38
N LYS A 9 48.28 -50.80 -4.48
CA LYS A 9 49.00 -49.53 -4.66
C LYS A 9 48.00 -48.37 -4.78
N ARG A 10 48.31 -47.32 -4.02
CA ARG A 10 47.56 -46.07 -4.11
C ARG A 10 47.93 -45.30 -5.36
N PHE A 11 47.08 -44.45 -5.80
CA PHE A 11 47.26 -43.55 -6.93
C PHE A 11 48.60 -42.79 -6.95
N THR A 12 49.12 -42.47 -5.77
CA THR A 12 50.36 -41.74 -5.54
C THR A 12 51.62 -42.61 -5.72
N GLU A 13 51.50 -43.93 -5.91
CA GLU A 13 52.62 -44.88 -6.06
C GLU A 13 53.02 -45.12 -7.53
N TYR A 14 52.22 -44.51 -8.47
CA TYR A 14 52.57 -44.56 -9.88
C TYR A 14 53.14 -43.21 -10.30
N ASP A 15 54.17 -43.25 -11.11
CA ASP A 15 54.75 -42.07 -11.73
C ASP A 15 53.58 -41.32 -12.44
N VAL A 16 53.41 -40.06 -12.08
CA VAL A 16 52.50 -39.18 -12.82
C VAL A 16 53.08 -39.16 -14.24
N LEU A 17 52.39 -39.78 -15.17
CA LEU A 17 52.72 -39.65 -16.57
C LEU A 17 52.82 -38.16 -16.85
N ALA A 18 54.04 -37.73 -17.26
CA ALA A 18 54.27 -36.36 -17.66
C ALA A 18 53.15 -35.96 -18.58
N ALA A 19 52.51 -34.83 -18.25
CA ALA A 19 51.30 -34.38 -18.89
C ALA A 19 51.36 -34.62 -20.40
N VAL A 20 50.63 -35.57 -20.88
CA VAL A 20 50.45 -35.78 -22.30
C VAL A 20 49.53 -34.71 -22.78
N ALA A 21 50.10 -33.72 -23.40
CA ALA A 21 49.36 -32.56 -23.91
C ALA A 21 48.50 -32.88 -25.13
N SER A 22 48.29 -34.14 -25.43
CA SER A 22 47.46 -34.59 -26.52
C SER A 22 46.19 -35.27 -26.01
N GLY A 23 45.10 -35.19 -26.72
CA GLY A 23 43.84 -35.86 -26.40
C GLY A 23 43.89 -37.39 -26.33
N GLU A 24 45.09 -37.96 -26.18
CA GLU A 24 45.39 -39.40 -26.09
C GLU A 24 45.58 -39.84 -24.60
N ASP A 25 45.48 -38.95 -23.63
CA ASP A 25 45.51 -39.32 -22.21
C ASP A 25 44.41 -40.33 -21.90
N VAL A 26 44.81 -41.46 -21.29
CA VAL A 26 43.89 -42.55 -21.01
C VAL A 26 43.92 -42.98 -19.56
N LEU A 27 42.79 -43.37 -19.05
CA LEU A 27 42.63 -44.08 -17.81
C LEU A 27 42.62 -45.59 -18.11
N LEU A 28 43.47 -46.36 -17.42
CA LEU A 28 43.46 -47.84 -17.51
C LEU A 28 42.46 -48.34 -16.44
N VAL A 29 41.39 -48.96 -16.88
CA VAL A 29 40.40 -49.57 -15.98
C VAL A 29 40.41 -51.07 -16.13
N ARG A 30 40.62 -51.82 -15.01
CA ARG A 30 40.47 -53.25 -15.01
C ARG A 30 39.02 -53.63 -15.10
N LEU A 31 38.71 -54.56 -15.99
CA LEU A 31 37.35 -55.09 -16.11
C LEU A 31 36.99 -55.92 -14.86
N ALA A 32 35.74 -55.77 -14.40
CA ALA A 32 35.27 -56.46 -13.20
C ALA A 32 35.30 -58.00 -13.30
N ASP A 33 35.25 -58.50 -14.53
CA ASP A 33 35.31 -59.92 -14.85
C ASP A 33 36.78 -60.49 -14.80
N GLY A 34 37.77 -59.65 -14.58
CA GLY A 34 39.18 -60.01 -14.51
C GLY A 34 39.81 -60.32 -15.86
N THR A 35 39.12 -60.15 -16.98
CA THR A 35 39.58 -60.59 -18.30
C THR A 35 40.56 -59.63 -18.97
N GLY A 36 40.81 -58.46 -18.40
CA GLY A 36 41.76 -57.51 -18.97
C GLY A 36 41.64 -56.09 -18.44
N VAL A 37 42.40 -55.21 -19.05
CA VAL A 37 42.41 -53.78 -18.79
C VAL A 37 41.91 -53.02 -19.99
N LYS A 38 40.98 -52.15 -19.83
CA LYS A 38 40.44 -51.29 -20.87
C LYS A 38 41.04 -49.90 -20.76
N ARG A 39 41.47 -49.35 -21.90
CA ARG A 39 41.88 -47.96 -22.04
C ARG A 39 40.64 -47.09 -22.25
N ILE A 40 40.45 -46.13 -21.40
CA ILE A 40 39.39 -45.15 -21.53
C ILE A 40 40.01 -43.77 -21.74
N PRO A 41 39.79 -43.09 -22.83
CA PRO A 41 40.26 -41.73 -23.03
C PRO A 41 39.81 -40.80 -21.89
N LEU A 42 40.71 -39.95 -21.43
CA LEU A 42 40.38 -38.97 -20.39
C LEU A 42 39.21 -38.05 -20.83
N SER A 43 39.09 -37.80 -22.10
CA SER A 43 37.95 -37.10 -22.68
C SER A 43 36.62 -37.82 -22.43
N ALA A 44 36.63 -39.17 -22.55
CA ALA A 44 35.45 -39.97 -22.25
C ALA A 44 35.13 -40.01 -20.75
N VAL A 45 36.19 -40.04 -19.90
CA VAL A 45 36.01 -39.92 -18.45
C VAL A 45 35.46 -38.55 -18.06
N LYS A 46 35.99 -37.51 -18.68
CA LYS A 46 35.47 -36.14 -18.50
C LYS A 46 34.03 -36.02 -18.94
N ALA A 47 33.68 -36.57 -20.09
CA ALA A 47 32.30 -36.57 -20.60
C ALA A 47 31.37 -37.37 -19.68
N PHE A 48 31.84 -38.52 -19.15
CA PHE A 48 31.07 -39.32 -18.19
C PHE A 48 30.82 -38.60 -16.85
N ILE A 49 31.87 -37.95 -16.32
CA ILE A 49 31.78 -37.20 -15.04
C ILE A 49 30.89 -35.99 -15.17
N ASN A 50 31.03 -35.24 -16.27
CA ASN A 50 30.22 -34.08 -16.53
C ASN A 50 28.79 -34.43 -16.98
N GLY A 51 28.59 -35.66 -17.53
CA GLY A 51 27.30 -36.02 -18.14
C GLY A 51 27.04 -35.22 -19.41
N ASP A 52 25.78 -35.20 -19.81
CA ASP A 52 25.30 -34.32 -20.88
C ASP A 52 24.93 -32.96 -20.29
N LEU A 53 25.87 -32.05 -20.32
CA LEU A 53 25.72 -30.70 -19.77
C LEU A 53 24.73 -29.86 -20.58
N THR A 54 24.33 -30.32 -21.80
CA THR A 54 23.36 -29.59 -22.62
C THR A 54 21.97 -29.62 -22.02
N THR A 55 21.69 -30.61 -21.19
CA THR A 55 20.40 -30.75 -20.49
C THR A 55 20.31 -29.98 -19.17
N LEU A 56 21.43 -29.39 -18.71
CA LEU A 56 21.42 -28.55 -17.53
C LEU A 56 20.75 -27.21 -17.83
N GLU A 57 19.96 -26.71 -16.87
CA GLU A 57 19.31 -25.40 -16.94
C GLU A 57 20.26 -24.24 -16.50
N THR A 58 21.57 -24.49 -16.46
CA THR A 58 22.60 -23.47 -16.19
C THR A 58 23.06 -22.81 -17.47
N GLU A 59 23.49 -21.54 -17.40
CA GLU A 59 24.05 -20.83 -18.57
C GLU A 59 25.46 -21.31 -18.89
N ASP A 60 26.28 -21.53 -17.84
CA ASP A 60 27.65 -22.05 -18.01
C ASP A 60 27.67 -23.58 -18.06
N LYS A 61 27.79 -24.10 -19.25
CA LYS A 61 27.88 -25.55 -19.56
C LYS A 61 29.28 -26.02 -19.92
N THR A 62 30.32 -25.22 -19.61
CA THR A 62 31.69 -25.54 -19.97
C THR A 62 32.28 -26.67 -19.15
N SER A 63 31.83 -26.83 -17.90
CA SER A 63 32.20 -27.94 -17.03
C SER A 63 31.17 -28.13 -15.91
N LEU A 64 31.16 -29.32 -15.29
CA LEU A 64 30.31 -29.58 -14.12
C LEU A 64 30.63 -28.62 -12.97
N ILE A 65 31.90 -28.24 -12.78
CA ILE A 65 32.31 -27.29 -11.74
C ILE A 65 31.74 -25.91 -12.02
N ALA A 66 31.77 -25.46 -13.28
CA ALA A 66 31.21 -24.18 -13.67
C ALA A 66 29.65 -24.14 -13.44
N ALA A 67 28.97 -25.18 -13.85
CA ALA A 67 27.54 -25.34 -13.62
C ALA A 67 27.19 -25.38 -12.12
N ILE A 68 27.97 -26.11 -11.31
CA ILE A 68 27.80 -26.15 -9.86
C ILE A 68 28.02 -24.76 -9.24
N ASN A 69 29.07 -24.04 -9.63
CA ASN A 69 29.32 -22.69 -9.13
C ASN A 69 28.22 -21.72 -9.49
N GLU A 70 27.64 -21.84 -10.71
CA GLU A 70 26.49 -21.07 -11.11
C GLU A 70 25.28 -21.39 -10.23
N VAL A 71 24.97 -22.67 -9.98
CA VAL A 71 23.89 -23.09 -9.09
C VAL A 71 24.09 -22.56 -7.66
N PHE A 72 25.33 -22.58 -7.14
CA PHE A 72 25.62 -21.99 -5.83
C PHE A 72 25.44 -20.47 -5.84
N GLY A 73 25.84 -19.80 -6.91
CA GLY A 73 25.59 -18.37 -7.11
C GLY A 73 24.09 -18.04 -7.16
N LEU A 74 23.33 -18.80 -7.93
CA LEU A 74 21.88 -18.70 -8.02
C LEU A 74 21.21 -19.04 -6.68
N ALA A 75 21.69 -20.08 -5.96
CA ALA A 75 21.18 -20.42 -4.64
C ALA A 75 21.41 -19.29 -3.62
N GLY A 76 22.58 -18.64 -3.68
CA GLY A 76 22.88 -17.46 -2.85
C GLY A 76 21.95 -16.27 -3.17
N THR A 77 21.71 -16.02 -4.44
CA THR A 77 20.77 -14.99 -4.91
C THR A 77 19.33 -15.32 -4.52
N ASN A 78 18.94 -16.58 -4.70
CA ASN A 78 17.62 -17.06 -4.31
C ASN A 78 17.43 -17.02 -2.78
N ALA A 79 18.47 -17.31 -1.99
CA ALA A 79 18.40 -17.18 -0.52
C ALA A 79 18.16 -15.72 -0.09
N LYS A 80 18.78 -14.75 -0.76
CA LYS A 80 18.49 -13.33 -0.55
C LYS A 80 17.06 -12.99 -0.96
N GLY A 81 16.62 -13.48 -2.12
CA GLY A 81 15.24 -13.34 -2.59
C GLY A 81 14.24 -13.97 -1.63
N ILE A 82 14.51 -15.17 -1.11
CA ILE A 82 13.68 -15.86 -0.11
C ILE A 82 13.63 -15.07 1.20
N ASN A 83 14.74 -14.49 1.66
CA ASN A 83 14.73 -13.65 2.85
C ASN A 83 13.93 -12.36 2.62
N THR A 84 14.08 -11.73 1.47
CA THR A 84 13.23 -10.59 1.08
C THR A 84 11.75 -11.00 1.03
N LEU A 85 11.43 -12.16 0.44
CA LEU A 85 10.07 -12.71 0.43
C LEU A 85 9.56 -13.04 1.83
N LYS A 86 10.41 -13.54 2.74
CA LYS A 86 10.03 -13.79 4.15
C LYS A 86 9.74 -12.49 4.88
N GLU A 87 10.52 -11.44 4.68
CA GLU A 87 10.22 -10.11 5.25
C GLU A 87 8.95 -9.54 4.63
N LEU A 88 8.78 -9.62 3.31
CA LEU A 88 7.53 -9.28 2.65
C LEU A 88 6.35 -10.12 3.17
N THR A 89 6.55 -11.41 3.47
CA THR A 89 5.51 -12.29 4.02
C THR A 89 5.18 -11.94 5.46
N LYS A 90 6.15 -11.48 6.27
CA LYS A 90 5.87 -10.91 7.60
C LYS A 90 5.05 -9.63 7.48
N MET A 91 5.39 -8.76 6.53
CA MET A 91 4.59 -7.58 6.21
C MET A 91 3.23 -7.98 5.62
N LEU A 92 3.17 -9.05 4.81
CA LEU A 92 1.96 -9.64 4.25
C LEU A 92 1.16 -10.47 5.26
N GLY A 93 1.71 -10.81 6.42
CA GLY A 93 0.97 -11.36 7.56
C GLY A 93 0.04 -10.33 8.20
N GLN A 94 0.19 -9.04 7.86
CA GLN A 94 -0.84 -8.05 8.05
C GLN A 94 -1.97 -8.35 7.05
N THR A 95 -3.18 -8.54 7.55
CA THR A 95 -4.38 -8.77 6.75
C THR A 95 -5.34 -7.59 6.89
N GLY A 96 -6.31 -7.50 6.01
CA GLY A 96 -7.35 -6.50 6.13
C GLY A 96 -6.85 -5.06 6.04
N ALA A 97 -7.44 -4.17 6.83
CA ALA A 97 -7.16 -2.74 6.83
C ALA A 97 -5.70 -2.40 7.14
N SER A 98 -5.05 -3.12 8.05
CA SER A 98 -3.64 -2.90 8.38
C SER A 98 -2.75 -3.06 7.15
N ARG A 99 -2.96 -4.13 6.38
CA ARG A 99 -2.25 -4.36 5.11
C ARG A 99 -2.59 -3.30 4.06
N ALA A 100 -3.88 -2.97 3.92
CA ALA A 100 -4.33 -1.99 2.95
C ALA A 100 -3.72 -0.61 3.17
N ASN A 101 -3.57 -0.21 4.44
CA ASN A 101 -3.00 1.09 4.83
C ASN A 101 -1.47 1.11 4.92
N SER A 102 -0.79 -0.05 4.82
CA SER A 102 0.68 -0.13 4.88
C SER A 102 1.33 -0.27 3.51
N PHE A 103 0.63 -0.89 2.54
CA PHE A 103 1.12 -1.09 1.17
C PHE A 103 0.38 -0.19 0.20
N ILE A 104 0.73 1.08 0.25
CA ILE A 104 0.07 2.14 -0.53
C ILE A 104 0.81 2.33 -1.85
N TYR A 105 0.11 2.10 -2.95
CA TYR A 105 0.58 2.38 -4.30
C TYR A 105 -0.58 2.79 -5.19
N GLU A 106 -0.29 3.61 -6.18
CA GLU A 106 -1.29 4.07 -7.13
C GLU A 106 -1.68 2.93 -8.09
N HIS A 107 -2.98 2.62 -8.16
CA HIS A 107 -3.52 1.61 -9.07
C HIS A 107 -4.97 1.94 -9.42
N ASP A 108 -5.35 1.60 -10.64
CA ASP A 108 -6.69 1.84 -11.16
C ASP A 108 -7.67 0.76 -10.64
N LEU A 109 -8.76 1.21 -10.02
CA LEU A 109 -9.86 0.38 -9.53
C LEU A 109 -11.02 0.30 -10.52
N GLY A 110 -10.93 1.02 -11.65
CA GLY A 110 -11.91 1.02 -12.72
C GLY A 110 -12.80 2.25 -12.77
N THR A 111 -13.82 2.14 -13.59
CA THR A 111 -14.76 3.25 -13.90
C THR A 111 -16.11 3.12 -13.19
N SER A 112 -16.23 2.15 -12.28
CA SER A 112 -17.41 1.94 -11.45
C SER A 112 -17.04 1.23 -10.15
N PHE A 113 -17.81 1.43 -9.10
CA PHE A 113 -17.71 0.64 -7.88
C PHE A 113 -18.47 -0.68 -8.06
N THR A 114 -17.80 -1.82 -7.94
CA THR A 114 -18.37 -3.13 -8.27
C THR A 114 -18.86 -3.87 -7.02
N ALA A 115 -19.81 -4.79 -7.23
CA ALA A 115 -20.29 -5.67 -6.15
C ALA A 115 -19.17 -6.51 -5.53
N GLU A 116 -18.15 -6.88 -6.32
CA GLU A 116 -16.99 -7.61 -5.82
C GLU A 116 -16.09 -6.75 -4.93
N GLN A 117 -15.93 -5.46 -5.27
CA GLN A 117 -15.20 -4.50 -4.45
C GLN A 117 -15.95 -4.23 -3.14
N SER A 118 -17.27 -4.08 -3.19
CA SER A 118 -18.10 -3.96 -2.00
C SER A 118 -17.98 -5.19 -1.09
N ALA A 119 -18.08 -6.39 -1.66
CA ALA A 119 -17.94 -7.63 -0.89
C ALA A 119 -16.56 -7.79 -0.25
N ASP A 120 -15.50 -7.35 -0.93
CA ASP A 120 -14.13 -7.36 -0.41
C ASP A 120 -13.97 -6.41 0.78
N ILE A 121 -14.51 -5.19 0.69
CA ILE A 121 -14.52 -4.22 1.79
C ILE A 121 -15.34 -4.74 2.96
N ARG A 122 -16.59 -5.18 2.73
CA ARG A 122 -17.49 -5.69 3.78
C ARG A 122 -16.90 -6.88 4.55
N ALA A 123 -16.11 -7.70 3.86
CA ALA A 123 -15.41 -8.82 4.48
C ALA A 123 -14.13 -8.39 5.26
N GLY A 124 -13.77 -7.12 5.24
CA GLY A 124 -12.55 -6.60 5.87
C GLY A 124 -11.25 -7.11 5.24
N LYS A 125 -11.30 -7.59 4.00
CA LYS A 125 -10.14 -8.18 3.31
C LYS A 125 -9.26 -7.12 2.66
N PHE A 126 -9.86 -6.15 2.01
CA PHE A 126 -9.18 -5.08 1.28
C PHE A 126 -8.12 -5.59 0.28
N GLU A 127 -8.42 -6.69 -0.39
CA GLU A 127 -7.54 -7.30 -1.40
C GLU A 127 -7.75 -6.67 -2.78
N LYS A 128 -9.00 -6.33 -3.09
CA LYS A 128 -9.42 -5.68 -4.34
C LYS A 128 -9.39 -4.15 -4.25
N VAL A 129 -9.67 -3.61 -3.05
CA VAL A 129 -9.69 -2.16 -2.80
C VAL A 129 -8.68 -1.85 -1.70
N ARG A 130 -7.56 -1.25 -2.07
CA ARG A 130 -6.49 -0.85 -1.13
C ARG A 130 -6.33 0.64 -1.11
N THR A 131 -5.78 1.16 -0.03
CA THR A 131 -5.38 2.56 0.05
C THR A 131 -4.38 2.91 -1.04
N GLY A 132 -4.58 4.05 -1.71
CA GLY A 132 -3.83 4.46 -2.89
C GLY A 132 -4.43 3.99 -4.22
N GLY A 133 -5.44 3.12 -4.20
CA GLY A 133 -6.24 2.83 -5.37
C GLY A 133 -7.15 4.01 -5.74
N TYR A 134 -7.51 4.13 -7.01
CA TYR A 134 -8.42 5.17 -7.46
C TYR A 134 -9.44 4.66 -8.48
N TRP A 135 -10.63 5.22 -8.43
CA TRP A 135 -11.64 5.08 -9.48
C TRP A 135 -11.69 6.33 -10.33
N THR A 136 -12.07 6.17 -11.60
CA THR A 136 -12.45 7.29 -12.48
C THR A 136 -13.90 7.10 -12.91
N ILE A 137 -14.85 7.62 -12.12
CA ILE A 137 -16.28 7.46 -12.32
C ILE A 137 -16.86 8.78 -12.85
N ASN A 138 -17.59 8.72 -13.96
CA ASN A 138 -18.20 9.90 -14.58
C ASN A 138 -17.23 11.08 -14.77
N GLY A 139 -15.96 10.77 -15.11
CA GLY A 139 -14.91 11.76 -15.31
C GLY A 139 -14.30 12.34 -14.03
N ARG A 140 -14.68 11.84 -12.84
CA ARG A 140 -14.13 12.25 -11.54
C ARG A 140 -13.20 11.16 -11.01
N LYS A 141 -12.02 11.55 -10.56
CA LYS A 141 -11.08 10.66 -9.88
C LYS A 141 -11.36 10.66 -8.38
N TYR A 142 -11.47 9.47 -7.79
CA TYR A 142 -11.69 9.24 -6.38
C TYR A 142 -10.61 8.34 -5.82
N TRP A 143 -10.03 8.71 -4.69
CA TRP A 143 -8.99 7.95 -4.03
C TRP A 143 -9.53 7.12 -2.87
N ALA A 144 -9.19 5.85 -2.81
CA ALA A 144 -9.28 5.04 -1.60
C ALA A 144 -8.22 5.55 -0.62
N ALA A 145 -8.64 6.27 0.42
CA ALA A 145 -7.74 7.06 1.24
C ALA A 145 -7.34 6.40 2.55
N HIS A 146 -8.20 5.56 3.14
CA HIS A 146 -7.92 4.84 4.37
C HIS A 146 -8.92 3.71 4.60
N ALA A 147 -8.44 2.49 4.76
CA ALA A 147 -9.29 1.34 5.11
C ALA A 147 -9.62 1.38 6.61
N ASP A 148 -10.90 1.19 6.95
CA ASP A 148 -11.40 1.10 8.34
C ASP A 148 -11.08 2.32 9.22
N TYR A 149 -11.05 3.52 8.64
CA TYR A 149 -10.69 4.75 9.37
C TYR A 149 -11.52 5.00 10.62
N ARG A 150 -12.79 4.60 10.62
CA ARG A 150 -13.74 4.80 11.72
C ARG A 150 -14.22 3.50 12.36
N LEU A 151 -13.58 2.37 12.06
CA LEU A 151 -13.95 1.10 12.66
C LEU A 151 -13.74 1.18 14.18
N HIS A 152 -14.72 0.69 14.94
CA HIS A 152 -14.76 0.77 16.40
C HIS A 152 -14.80 2.19 16.99
N CYS A 153 -15.26 3.18 16.19
CA CYS A 153 -15.43 4.56 16.62
C CYS A 153 -16.90 4.93 16.76
N GLY A 154 -17.17 5.98 17.52
CA GLY A 154 -18.50 6.55 17.73
C GLY A 154 -19.08 6.27 19.11
N ASP A 155 -20.06 7.09 19.53
CA ASP A 155 -20.90 6.83 20.70
C ASP A 155 -21.80 5.60 20.50
N THR A 156 -22.12 5.30 19.25
CA THR A 156 -22.57 4.01 18.76
C THR A 156 -21.47 3.45 17.88
N GLU A 157 -20.86 2.36 18.33
CA GLU A 157 -19.70 1.77 17.69
C GLU A 157 -19.99 1.37 16.24
N LEU A 158 -19.13 1.80 15.32
CA LEU A 158 -19.16 1.37 13.93
C LEU A 158 -18.43 0.03 13.79
N THR A 159 -19.18 -1.04 13.49
CA THR A 159 -18.60 -2.39 13.31
C THR A 159 -18.51 -2.82 11.83
N THR A 160 -18.99 -1.98 10.92
CA THR A 160 -18.97 -2.25 9.48
C THR A 160 -17.62 -1.86 8.88
N HIS A 161 -16.96 -2.82 8.25
CA HIS A 161 -15.76 -2.54 7.46
C HIS A 161 -16.07 -1.59 6.32
N HIS A 162 -15.18 -0.64 6.06
CA HIS A 162 -15.39 0.42 5.08
C HIS A 162 -14.08 0.98 4.52
N MET A 163 -14.17 1.60 3.36
CA MET A 163 -13.10 2.42 2.79
C MET A 163 -13.48 3.88 2.88
N LEU A 164 -12.62 4.71 3.48
CA LEU A 164 -12.75 6.17 3.39
C LEU A 164 -12.24 6.61 2.04
N VAL A 165 -13.08 7.38 1.33
CA VAL A 165 -12.83 7.88 -0.02
C VAL A 165 -12.83 9.40 -0.03
N ILE A 166 -11.93 9.97 -0.82
CA ILE A 166 -11.86 11.41 -1.09
C ILE A 166 -11.80 11.67 -2.60
N PRO A 167 -12.38 12.73 -3.13
CA PRO A 167 -12.18 13.14 -4.52
C PRO A 167 -10.76 13.70 -4.71
N ASP A 168 -10.20 13.53 -5.91
CA ASP A 168 -8.91 14.11 -6.29
C ASP A 168 -8.97 15.64 -6.31
N ARG A 169 -10.06 16.19 -6.86
CA ARG A 169 -10.35 17.61 -6.96
C ARG A 169 -11.62 17.96 -6.20
N SER A 170 -11.74 19.24 -5.88
CA SER A 170 -13.00 19.76 -5.34
C SER A 170 -14.14 19.55 -6.32
N PHE A 171 -15.34 19.22 -5.83
CA PHE A 171 -16.53 19.08 -6.67
C PHE A 171 -16.98 20.43 -7.24
N TYR A 172 -16.92 21.46 -6.43
CA TYR A 172 -17.31 22.84 -6.72
C TYR A 172 -16.70 23.77 -5.68
N ASN A 173 -16.84 25.07 -5.86
CA ASN A 173 -16.52 26.07 -4.85
C ASN A 173 -17.77 26.46 -4.06
N GLY A 174 -17.63 26.58 -2.74
CA GLY A 174 -18.70 26.94 -1.82
C GLY A 174 -18.23 27.75 -0.63
N VAL A 175 -19.15 28.37 0.08
CA VAL A 175 -18.88 29.14 1.30
C VAL A 175 -19.18 28.30 2.53
N MET A 176 -18.44 28.51 3.62
CA MET A 176 -18.79 27.89 4.89
C MET A 176 -20.07 28.52 5.48
N ASN A 177 -20.23 29.83 5.36
CA ASN A 177 -21.43 30.60 5.75
C ASN A 177 -21.63 31.79 4.81
N ASP A 178 -22.87 32.31 4.69
CA ASP A 178 -23.15 33.48 3.86
C ASP A 178 -22.52 34.76 4.42
N THR A 179 -22.24 34.78 5.70
CA THR A 179 -21.60 35.89 6.40
C THR A 179 -20.34 35.38 7.07
N ASN A 180 -19.47 36.34 7.43
CA ASN A 180 -18.18 36.02 8.02
C ASN A 180 -18.28 35.70 9.52
N VAL A 181 -18.97 34.61 9.85
CA VAL A 181 -19.22 34.12 11.23
C VAL A 181 -18.98 32.61 11.30
N THR A 182 -18.58 32.14 12.46
CA THR A 182 -18.40 30.72 12.75
C THR A 182 -19.30 30.19 13.85
N THR A 183 -20.30 30.96 14.26
CA THR A 183 -21.31 30.58 15.26
C THR A 183 -21.95 29.23 14.88
N GLY A 184 -22.04 28.29 15.83
CA GLY A 184 -22.48 26.94 15.54
C GLY A 184 -21.38 26.01 14.98
N ALA A 185 -20.15 26.51 14.85
CA ALA A 185 -19.00 25.80 14.34
C ALA A 185 -19.29 25.12 13.00
N TYR A 186 -18.69 23.93 12.76
CA TYR A 186 -18.91 23.21 11.51
C TYR A 186 -20.34 22.65 11.39
N TYR A 187 -20.85 22.06 12.47
CA TYR A 187 -22.18 21.43 12.42
C TYR A 187 -23.31 22.43 12.06
N GLY A 188 -23.25 23.64 12.63
CA GLY A 188 -24.21 24.71 12.35
C GLY A 188 -23.90 25.54 11.11
N SER A 189 -22.84 25.23 10.35
CA SER A 189 -22.48 25.98 9.15
C SER A 189 -23.42 25.69 7.98
N LYS A 190 -23.57 26.66 7.08
CA LYS A 190 -24.29 26.48 5.81
C LYS A 190 -23.68 25.34 4.98
N MET A 191 -22.33 25.20 5.02
CA MET A 191 -21.66 24.11 4.32
C MET A 191 -22.18 22.75 4.78
N LYS A 192 -22.27 22.49 6.09
CA LYS A 192 -22.76 21.20 6.61
C LYS A 192 -24.26 21.03 6.40
N THR A 193 -25.06 22.08 6.62
CA THR A 193 -26.53 21.97 6.61
C THR A 193 -27.12 21.90 5.21
N SER A 194 -26.49 22.49 4.21
CA SER A 194 -26.94 22.50 2.83
C SER A 194 -25.85 22.43 1.77
N GLY A 195 -24.66 22.96 2.06
CA GLY A 195 -23.59 23.09 1.07
C GLY A 195 -23.05 21.76 0.55
N LEU A 196 -23.12 20.68 1.35
CA LEU A 196 -22.67 19.34 0.94
C LEU A 196 -23.73 18.51 0.20
N ALA A 197 -24.95 19.03 0.02
CA ALA A 197 -26.05 18.25 -0.56
C ALA A 197 -25.73 17.76 -1.99
N ASP A 198 -25.19 18.63 -2.84
CA ASP A 198 -24.83 18.27 -4.22
C ASP A 198 -23.65 17.29 -4.27
N ALA A 199 -22.66 17.44 -3.38
CA ALA A 199 -21.57 16.49 -3.26
C ALA A 199 -22.10 15.11 -2.83
N LEU A 200 -23.00 15.05 -1.85
CA LEU A 200 -23.63 13.80 -1.41
C LEU A 200 -24.45 13.16 -2.53
N ALA A 201 -25.22 13.94 -3.28
CA ALA A 201 -25.98 13.43 -4.43
C ALA A 201 -25.02 12.85 -5.50
N THR A 202 -23.90 13.54 -5.76
CA THR A 202 -22.88 13.09 -6.70
C THR A 202 -22.26 11.76 -6.28
N VAL A 203 -21.79 11.63 -5.03
CA VAL A 203 -21.17 10.38 -4.58
C VAL A 203 -22.16 9.22 -4.52
N LYS A 204 -23.45 9.49 -4.20
CA LYS A 204 -24.52 8.49 -4.28
C LYS A 204 -24.78 8.02 -5.70
N ALA A 205 -24.71 8.91 -6.67
CA ALA A 205 -24.86 8.56 -8.08
C ALA A 205 -23.64 7.75 -8.60
N ASP A 206 -22.44 8.10 -8.16
CA ASP A 206 -21.21 7.49 -8.63
C ASP A 206 -20.94 6.12 -7.98
N PHE A 207 -21.22 5.94 -6.70
CA PHE A 207 -20.93 4.70 -5.95
C PHE A 207 -22.16 3.83 -5.65
N GLY A 208 -23.36 4.36 -5.85
CA GLY A 208 -24.62 3.74 -5.42
C GLY A 208 -25.00 4.20 -4.00
N ALA A 209 -26.26 4.64 -3.84
CA ALA A 209 -26.75 5.21 -2.57
C ALA A 209 -26.62 4.23 -1.40
N ASP A 210 -26.82 2.92 -1.66
CA ASP A 210 -26.77 1.85 -0.65
C ASP A 210 -25.34 1.52 -0.21
N HIS A 211 -24.34 2.01 -0.94
CA HIS A 211 -22.93 1.83 -0.60
C HIS A 211 -22.33 3.00 0.19
N ILE A 212 -23.07 4.10 0.38
CA ILE A 212 -22.62 5.23 1.18
C ILE A 212 -23.02 4.99 2.64
N LEU A 213 -22.00 4.75 3.48
CA LEU A 213 -22.20 4.37 4.87
C LEU A 213 -22.59 5.57 5.73
N THR A 214 -23.70 5.46 6.44
CA THR A 214 -24.02 6.38 7.54
C THR A 214 -23.27 5.97 8.79
N HIS A 215 -22.60 6.91 9.43
CA HIS A 215 -21.81 6.65 10.61
C HIS A 215 -21.89 7.79 11.61
N ARG A 216 -21.54 7.52 12.87
CA ARG A 216 -21.43 8.53 13.91
C ARG A 216 -20.16 9.33 13.73
N VAL A 217 -20.26 10.65 13.79
CA VAL A 217 -19.11 11.54 13.71
C VAL A 217 -19.20 12.61 14.80
N LEU A 218 -18.09 12.88 15.49
CA LEU A 218 -18.00 13.92 16.51
C LEU A 218 -17.72 15.25 15.82
N LEU A 219 -18.68 16.16 15.84
CA LEU A 219 -18.59 17.46 15.16
C LEU A 219 -18.68 18.61 16.16
N ALA A 220 -17.89 19.64 15.90
CA ALA A 220 -17.99 20.89 16.62
C ALA A 220 -19.33 21.60 16.29
N ASN A 221 -20.06 22.03 17.33
CA ASN A 221 -21.38 22.65 17.22
C ASN A 221 -21.49 24.00 17.92
N ALA A 222 -20.43 24.48 18.58
CA ALA A 222 -20.37 25.78 19.21
C ALA A 222 -18.98 26.41 19.11
N VAL A 223 -18.93 27.72 19.18
CA VAL A 223 -17.69 28.51 19.21
C VAL A 223 -17.74 29.47 20.41
N SER A 224 -16.65 29.51 21.16
CA SER A 224 -16.43 30.47 22.26
C SER A 224 -15.01 31.01 22.17
N ASN A 225 -14.85 32.31 22.34
CA ASN A 225 -13.54 32.98 22.21
C ASN A 225 -12.82 32.68 20.87
N GLY A 226 -13.61 32.50 19.81
CA GLY A 226 -13.07 32.21 18.47
C GLY A 226 -12.60 30.77 18.25
N LEU A 227 -12.81 29.85 19.18
CA LEU A 227 -12.42 28.45 19.06
C LEU A 227 -13.62 27.52 19.24
N SER A 228 -13.57 26.33 18.68
CA SER A 228 -14.56 25.29 18.92
C SER A 228 -14.66 25.00 20.41
N SER A 229 -15.88 25.04 20.96
CA SER A 229 -16.13 24.92 22.40
C SER A 229 -17.21 23.90 22.77
N GLY A 230 -18.00 23.43 21.79
CA GLY A 230 -19.01 22.41 21.96
C GLY A 230 -18.85 21.32 20.89
N TRP A 231 -19.16 20.08 21.31
CA TRP A 231 -19.02 18.88 20.46
C TRP A 231 -20.17 17.93 20.76
N ALA A 232 -20.69 17.28 19.72
CA ALA A 232 -21.66 16.21 19.86
C ALA A 232 -21.52 15.20 18.71
N TRP A 233 -22.06 14.02 18.93
CA TRP A 233 -22.13 12.96 17.93
C TRP A 233 -23.35 13.15 17.04
N TYR A 234 -23.13 13.04 15.74
CA TYR A 234 -24.17 13.18 14.71
C TYR A 234 -24.06 12.07 13.69
N ASP A 235 -25.18 11.71 13.08
CA ASP A 235 -25.20 10.85 11.90
C ASP A 235 -24.74 11.64 10.68
N SER A 236 -23.83 11.06 9.92
CA SER A 236 -23.32 11.66 8.70
C SER A 236 -22.98 10.63 7.64
N GLN A 237 -23.12 11.02 6.38
CA GLN A 237 -22.69 10.26 5.21
C GLN A 237 -21.54 10.94 4.48
N ILE A 238 -21.36 12.25 4.67
CA ILE A 238 -20.34 13.06 4.01
C ILE A 238 -19.98 14.26 4.88
N ASP A 239 -18.68 14.53 5.02
CA ASP A 239 -18.16 15.66 5.78
C ASP A 239 -16.92 16.24 5.12
N LEU A 240 -16.61 17.51 5.38
CA LEU A 240 -15.28 18.03 5.10
C LEU A 240 -14.26 17.33 6.00
N MET A 241 -13.05 17.17 5.50
CA MET A 241 -11.92 16.69 6.31
C MET A 241 -11.56 17.72 7.39
N ASN A 242 -10.90 17.28 8.45
CA ASN A 242 -10.26 18.15 9.43
C ASN A 242 -8.74 18.17 9.23
N GLU A 243 -8.05 19.07 9.95
CA GLU A 243 -6.58 19.18 9.87
C GLU A 243 -5.85 17.89 10.25
N HIS A 244 -6.37 17.12 11.22
CA HIS A 244 -5.77 15.82 11.58
C HIS A 244 -5.83 14.81 10.43
N MET A 245 -6.93 14.74 9.71
CA MET A 245 -7.05 13.85 8.54
C MET A 245 -6.04 14.22 7.46
N VAL A 246 -5.71 15.49 7.32
CA VAL A 246 -4.81 16.00 6.28
C VAL A 246 -3.36 15.99 6.73
N TYR A 247 -3.06 16.51 7.93
CA TYR A 247 -1.69 16.77 8.39
C TYR A 247 -1.24 15.91 9.58
N GLY A 248 -2.14 15.16 10.19
CA GLY A 248 -1.86 14.37 11.40
C GLY A 248 -1.92 15.15 12.70
N SER A 249 -2.08 16.48 12.64
CA SER A 249 -2.17 17.37 13.78
C SER A 249 -2.95 18.62 13.46
N TYR A 250 -3.37 19.38 14.48
CA TYR A 250 -3.82 20.75 14.28
C TYR A 250 -2.66 21.66 13.91
N ALA A 251 -2.86 22.50 12.90
CA ALA A 251 -1.96 23.58 12.54
C ALA A 251 -2.56 24.95 12.94
N TRP A 252 -3.82 25.18 12.58
CA TRP A 252 -4.54 26.44 12.82
C TRP A 252 -5.83 26.25 13.58
N GLY A 253 -6.51 25.11 13.43
CA GLY A 253 -7.70 24.78 14.18
C GLY A 253 -7.40 24.68 15.68
N GLY A 254 -8.38 24.97 16.49
CA GLY A 254 -8.22 24.93 17.92
C GLY A 254 -9.53 24.70 18.64
N GLY A 255 -9.41 24.49 19.94
CA GLY A 255 -10.50 24.25 20.85
C GLY A 255 -10.29 23.00 21.69
N SER A 256 -10.77 23.04 22.92
CA SER A 256 -10.72 21.88 23.81
C SER A 256 -11.76 20.86 23.36
N GLN A 257 -11.32 19.67 23.05
CA GLN A 257 -12.18 18.53 22.71
C GLN A 257 -12.40 17.67 23.95
N ASN A 258 -13.11 18.18 24.92
CA ASN A 258 -13.45 17.42 26.11
C ASN A 258 -14.36 16.24 25.77
N GLY A 259 -14.03 15.06 26.28
CA GLY A 259 -14.77 13.82 25.99
C GLY A 259 -14.53 13.24 24.61
N TYR A 260 -13.42 13.55 24.01
CA TYR A 260 -13.03 13.09 22.70
C TYR A 260 -12.47 11.66 22.73
N ASP A 261 -13.10 10.77 21.97
CA ASP A 261 -12.66 9.39 21.88
C ASP A 261 -11.44 9.22 20.95
N VAL A 262 -10.59 8.27 21.33
CA VAL A 262 -9.51 7.80 20.48
C VAL A 262 -10.09 7.24 19.17
N GLY A 263 -9.54 7.65 18.05
CA GLY A 263 -9.96 7.17 16.72
C GLY A 263 -11.01 8.04 16.01
N ALA A 264 -11.59 9.05 16.68
CA ALA A 264 -12.50 9.98 16.03
C ALA A 264 -11.73 11.09 15.30
N ASP A 265 -11.29 10.84 14.06
CA ASP A 265 -10.61 11.81 13.19
C ASP A 265 -9.33 12.44 13.77
N LYS A 266 -8.55 11.64 14.52
CA LYS A 266 -7.30 12.06 15.16
C LYS A 266 -6.03 11.52 14.50
N SER A 267 -6.14 10.91 13.35
CA SER A 267 -4.98 10.43 12.62
C SER A 267 -4.98 10.95 11.19
N GLN A 268 -3.79 11.12 10.64
CA GLN A 268 -3.64 11.43 9.24
C GLN A 268 -4.15 10.27 8.38
N LEU A 269 -4.81 10.58 7.27
CA LEU A 269 -5.19 9.57 6.29
C LEU A 269 -3.94 8.87 5.76
N ALA A 270 -3.96 7.54 5.70
CA ALA A 270 -2.82 6.76 5.23
C ALA A 270 -2.38 7.16 3.82
N LEU A 271 -3.32 7.55 2.97
CA LEU A 271 -3.02 8.10 1.64
C LEU A 271 -2.12 9.34 1.72
N PHE A 272 -2.43 10.29 2.59
CA PHE A 272 -1.65 11.53 2.71
C PHE A 272 -0.31 11.32 3.40
N GLN A 273 -0.19 10.31 4.27
CA GLN A 273 1.12 9.90 4.81
C GLN A 273 2.05 9.39 3.72
N ALA A 274 1.54 8.59 2.80
CA ALA A 274 2.32 8.00 1.72
C ALA A 274 2.47 8.92 0.50
N ARG A 275 1.48 9.79 0.26
CA ARG A 275 1.36 10.66 -0.91
C ARG A 275 1.00 12.10 -0.48
N PRO A 276 1.92 12.80 0.20
CA PRO A 276 1.71 14.19 0.61
C PRO A 276 1.51 15.14 -0.59
N ASP A 277 1.96 14.76 -1.78
CA ASP A 277 1.72 15.47 -3.02
C ASP A 277 0.22 15.59 -3.37
N LEU A 278 -0.63 14.68 -2.88
CA LEU A 278 -2.08 14.74 -3.07
C LEU A 278 -2.79 15.75 -2.16
N ILE A 279 -2.10 16.30 -1.16
CA ILE A 279 -2.59 17.44 -0.39
C ILE A 279 -2.54 18.69 -1.26
N THR A 280 -1.44 18.85 -2.00
CA THR A 280 -1.17 19.96 -2.92
C THR A 280 -1.86 19.71 -4.27
N ASN A 281 -3.12 20.05 -4.38
CA ASN A 281 -3.89 19.84 -5.61
C ASN A 281 -4.07 21.12 -6.45
N ARG A 282 -3.35 22.21 -6.12
CA ARG A 282 -3.45 23.54 -6.76
C ARG A 282 -4.82 24.21 -6.62
N GLU A 283 -5.53 23.85 -5.55
CA GLU A 283 -6.83 24.44 -5.18
C GLU A 283 -6.79 24.84 -3.71
N ASN A 284 -7.45 25.94 -3.38
CA ASN A 284 -7.81 26.23 -1.99
C ASN A 284 -9.07 25.46 -1.66
N TRP A 285 -9.09 24.62 -0.61
CA TRP A 285 -10.25 23.82 -0.26
C TRP A 285 -10.50 23.75 1.24
N TRP A 286 -11.77 23.81 1.61
CA TRP A 286 -12.22 23.91 2.99
C TRP A 286 -11.91 22.68 3.85
N LEU A 287 -11.52 22.97 5.10
CA LEU A 287 -11.55 22.05 6.23
C LEU A 287 -12.68 22.44 7.19
N ARG A 288 -13.04 21.51 8.07
CA ARG A 288 -14.14 21.74 9.03
C ARG A 288 -13.72 22.40 10.32
N ASP A 289 -12.41 22.62 10.56
CA ASP A 289 -11.89 23.20 11.79
C ASP A 289 -12.13 24.70 11.85
N VAL A 290 -12.47 25.20 13.05
CA VAL A 290 -12.64 26.62 13.33
C VAL A 290 -11.34 27.21 13.77
N ARG A 291 -10.92 28.31 13.16
CA ARG A 291 -9.71 29.05 13.53
C ARG A 291 -10.01 30.27 14.40
N SER A 292 -11.14 30.94 14.19
CA SER A 292 -11.54 32.18 14.87
C SER A 292 -13.05 32.38 14.82
N ALA A 293 -13.54 33.46 15.40
CA ALA A 293 -14.95 33.84 15.30
C ALA A 293 -15.46 34.07 13.86
N THR A 294 -14.54 34.17 12.89
CA THR A 294 -14.84 34.52 11.49
C THR A 294 -14.19 33.60 10.47
N TYR A 295 -13.23 32.76 10.88
CA TYR A 295 -12.41 31.97 9.96
C TYR A 295 -12.56 30.48 10.20
N PHE A 296 -12.71 29.71 9.12
CA PHE A 296 -12.49 28.27 9.09
C PHE A 296 -11.10 27.95 8.52
N CYS A 297 -10.55 26.82 8.90
CA CYS A 297 -9.33 26.29 8.32
C CYS A 297 -9.57 25.84 6.88
N HIS A 298 -8.53 25.90 6.08
CA HIS A 298 -8.50 25.38 4.71
C HIS A 298 -7.08 24.89 4.36
N VAL A 299 -6.97 24.14 3.31
CA VAL A 299 -5.71 23.83 2.65
C VAL A 299 -5.56 24.84 1.51
N ASP A 300 -4.40 25.51 1.42
CA ASP A 300 -4.13 26.44 0.34
C ASP A 300 -3.70 25.70 -0.95
N ASP A 301 -3.54 26.43 -2.04
CA ASP A 301 -3.16 25.88 -3.35
C ASP A 301 -1.74 25.30 -3.39
N SER A 302 -0.91 25.60 -2.40
CA SER A 302 0.42 25.01 -2.20
C SER A 302 0.40 23.76 -1.31
N GLY A 303 -0.73 23.43 -0.69
CA GLY A 303 -0.91 22.33 0.25
C GLY A 303 -0.62 22.69 1.70
N ALA A 304 -0.36 23.96 2.02
CA ALA A 304 -0.15 24.42 3.36
C ALA A 304 -1.48 24.57 4.13
N ALA A 305 -1.43 24.39 5.45
CA ALA A 305 -2.54 24.74 6.31
C ALA A 305 -2.71 26.27 6.38
N ASP A 306 -3.93 26.74 6.24
CA ASP A 306 -4.26 28.18 6.36
C ASP A 306 -5.71 28.32 6.87
N ALA A 307 -6.18 29.55 7.04
CA ALA A 307 -7.53 29.84 7.48
C ALA A 307 -8.08 31.08 6.79
N TRP A 308 -9.35 31.01 6.39
CA TRP A 308 -9.97 32.11 5.66
C TRP A 308 -11.38 32.42 6.14
N SER A 309 -11.88 33.60 5.72
CA SER A 309 -13.21 34.07 6.08
C SER A 309 -14.31 33.08 5.68
N ALA A 310 -15.22 32.82 6.61
CA ALA A 310 -16.30 31.84 6.40
C ALA A 310 -17.17 32.12 5.16
N SER A 311 -17.21 33.36 4.71
CA SER A 311 -17.96 33.79 3.51
C SER A 311 -17.18 33.71 2.21
N ASN A 312 -15.89 33.33 2.23
CA ASN A 312 -15.14 33.10 1.01
C ASN A 312 -15.57 31.80 0.32
N SER A 313 -15.43 31.79 -1.01
CA SER A 313 -15.77 30.64 -1.82
C SER A 313 -14.51 29.83 -2.14
N LEU A 314 -14.35 28.69 -1.48
CA LEU A 314 -13.24 27.76 -1.72
C LEU A 314 -13.76 26.39 -2.15
N GLY A 315 -12.84 25.53 -2.57
CA GLY A 315 -13.14 24.18 -3.01
C GLY A 315 -13.81 23.31 -1.94
N VAL A 316 -14.80 22.55 -2.34
CA VAL A 316 -15.50 21.57 -1.51
C VAL A 316 -14.97 20.18 -1.85
N ARG A 317 -14.04 19.68 -1.00
CA ARG A 317 -13.37 18.39 -1.13
C ARG A 317 -13.70 17.51 0.08
N PRO A 318 -14.85 16.84 0.10
CA PRO A 318 -15.29 16.07 1.26
C PRO A 318 -14.68 14.68 1.33
N ALA A 319 -14.86 14.03 2.49
CA ALA A 319 -14.62 12.61 2.69
C ALA A 319 -15.94 11.88 2.98
N PHE A 320 -16.04 10.63 2.53
CA PHE A 320 -17.18 9.75 2.75
C PHE A 320 -16.73 8.30 2.88
N LEU A 321 -17.61 7.45 3.44
CA LEU A 321 -17.30 6.03 3.63
C LEU A 321 -18.12 5.19 2.65
N ILE A 322 -17.47 4.21 2.03
CA ILE A 322 -18.13 3.20 1.19
C ILE A 322 -17.92 1.78 1.75
N TYR A 323 -18.88 0.90 1.45
CA TYR A 323 -18.82 -0.49 1.92
C TYR A 323 -19.57 -1.45 0.98
#